data_f0b461979fbf4309925c11830b0b87d9
#
_entry.id   f0b461979fbf4309925c11830b0b87d9
#
_cell.length_a   1.000
_cell.length_b   1.000
_cell.length_c   1.000
_cell.angle_alpha   90.00
_cell.angle_beta   90.00
_cell.angle_gamma   90.00
#
_symmetry.space_group_name_H-M   'P 1'
#
loop_
_entity.id
_entity.type
_entity.pdbx_description
1 polymer ?
#
loop_
_entity_poly.entity_id
_entity_poly.type
_entity_poly.pdbx_seq_one_letter_code
_entity_poly.pdbx_strand_id
1 'polypeptide(L)'
;MANKKLTEDSVALFIGCFVFILAALNLWGVDVLGWVLKTNMWTNMGDAFSVTNKAYSGLSGIASLVLTWAAMTAVLAVGIKCLGANVGRFVLAFTIVFFISEFFFMLGANAHIAATPNQQAKFGITWSIGLTTEAGFIVALIAGILISNLFPALAEKLRDACRPE
;
A
#
# COMPACT_ATOMS: atom_id res chain seq x y z
N MET A 1 35.53 1.22 20.11
CA MET A 1 34.30 1.93 19.73
C MET A 1 33.26 0.87 19.45
N ALA A 2 32.20 0.76 20.28
CA ALA A 2 31.15 -0.23 20.09
C ALA A 2 30.41 0.11 18.78
N ASN A 3 30.44 -0.80 17.83
CA ASN A 3 29.71 -0.71 16.59
C ASN A 3 28.22 -0.77 16.97
N LYS A 4 27.57 0.39 17.10
CA LYS A 4 26.15 0.50 17.45
C LYS A 4 25.39 -0.07 16.25
N LYS A 5 25.00 -1.34 16.33
CA LYS A 5 24.15 -1.95 15.31
C LYS A 5 22.89 -1.10 15.20
N LEU A 6 22.53 -0.69 13.98
CA LEU A 6 21.28 -0.04 13.70
C LEU A 6 20.13 -0.96 14.18
N THR A 7 19.20 -0.41 14.95
CA THR A 7 18.01 -1.13 15.40
C THR A 7 16.89 -0.94 14.38
N GLU A 8 15.92 -1.84 14.37
CA GLU A 8 14.73 -1.73 13.51
C GLU A 8 14.04 -0.38 13.68
N ASP A 9 13.89 0.06 14.94
CA ASP A 9 13.26 1.35 15.26
C ASP A 9 14.02 2.53 14.63
N SER A 10 15.36 2.49 14.67
CA SER A 10 16.18 3.54 14.07
C SER A 10 16.01 3.58 12.55
N VAL A 11 16.00 2.41 11.89
CA VAL A 11 15.82 2.31 10.44
C VAL A 11 14.40 2.76 10.06
N ALA A 12 13.38 2.34 10.81
CA ALA A 12 11.99 2.77 10.58
C ALA A 12 11.85 4.29 10.73
N LEU A 13 12.49 4.88 11.76
CA LEU A 13 12.50 6.33 11.96
C LEU A 13 13.15 7.07 10.78
N PHE A 14 14.30 6.60 10.29
CA PHE A 14 14.98 7.23 9.15
C PHE A 14 14.15 7.14 7.87
N ILE A 15 13.54 5.98 7.60
CA ILE A 15 12.65 5.81 6.44
C ILE A 15 11.43 6.72 6.57
N GLY A 16 10.80 6.76 7.75
CA GLY A 16 9.65 7.63 8.01
C GLY A 16 9.97 9.11 7.83
N CYS A 17 11.10 9.58 8.38
CA CYS A 17 11.58 10.96 8.19
C CYS A 17 11.88 11.27 6.71
N PHE A 18 12.49 10.34 5.98
CA PHE A 18 12.77 10.51 4.56
C PHE A 18 11.48 10.69 3.75
N VAL A 19 10.50 9.80 3.93
CA VAL A 19 9.20 9.89 3.24
C VAL A 19 8.45 11.16 3.66
N PHE A 20 8.51 11.54 4.94
CA PHE A 20 7.91 12.77 5.43
C PHE A 20 8.52 14.01 4.76
N ILE A 21 9.85 14.06 4.62
CA ILE A 21 10.53 15.17 3.94
C ILE A 21 10.07 15.26 2.47
N LEU A 22 9.99 14.12 1.75
CA LEU A 22 9.49 14.10 0.37
C LEU A 22 8.05 14.62 0.28
N ALA A 23 7.19 14.25 1.21
CA ALA A 23 5.81 14.75 1.27
C ALA A 23 5.76 16.25 1.60
N ALA A 24 6.62 16.72 2.52
CA ALA A 24 6.70 18.13 2.90
C ALA A 24 7.16 19.06 1.78
N LEU A 25 7.91 18.57 0.79
CA LEU A 25 8.31 19.36 -0.39
C LEU A 25 7.10 19.90 -1.15
N ASN A 26 5.96 19.26 -1.06
CA ASN A 26 4.72 19.75 -1.67
C ASN A 26 4.27 21.12 -1.10
N LEU A 27 4.66 21.46 0.13
CA LEU A 27 4.38 22.78 0.71
C LEU A 27 5.11 23.91 -0.03
N TRP A 28 6.21 23.61 -0.70
CA TRP A 28 6.97 24.54 -1.54
C TRP A 28 6.63 24.41 -3.04
N GLY A 29 5.53 23.71 -3.35
CA GLY A 29 5.07 23.52 -4.73
C GLY A 29 5.82 22.44 -5.51
N VAL A 30 6.70 21.66 -4.86
CA VAL A 30 7.43 20.54 -5.48
C VAL A 30 6.73 19.23 -5.10
N ASP A 31 5.87 18.74 -5.98
CA ASP A 31 5.17 17.47 -5.77
C ASP A 31 5.99 16.30 -6.31
N VAL A 32 6.75 15.67 -5.43
CA VAL A 32 7.60 14.50 -5.74
C VAL A 32 6.81 13.20 -5.68
N LEU A 33 5.69 13.15 -4.93
CA LEU A 33 4.92 11.93 -4.65
C LEU A 33 3.59 11.86 -5.40
N GLY A 34 3.27 12.83 -6.26
CA GLY A 34 1.99 12.90 -6.96
C GLY A 34 1.72 11.74 -7.93
N TRP A 35 2.75 10.99 -8.32
CA TRP A 35 2.65 9.78 -9.13
C TRP A 35 2.26 8.53 -8.34
N VAL A 36 2.28 8.59 -7.01
CA VAL A 36 1.95 7.45 -6.12
C VAL A 36 0.51 7.00 -6.36
N LEU A 37 0.29 5.71 -6.24
CA LEU A 37 -1.00 5.05 -6.38
C LEU A 37 -2.06 5.68 -5.47
N LYS A 38 -3.21 5.92 -6.06
CA LYS A 38 -4.45 6.25 -5.36
C LYS A 38 -5.53 5.26 -5.77
N THR A 39 -6.10 4.56 -4.81
CA THR A 39 -7.26 3.69 -5.02
C THR A 39 -8.52 4.52 -4.88
N ASN A 40 -9.36 4.51 -5.90
CA ASN A 40 -10.62 5.26 -5.94
C ASN A 40 -11.80 4.34 -5.63
N MET A 41 -12.94 4.92 -5.21
CA MET A 41 -14.21 4.20 -5.33
C MET A 41 -14.53 3.96 -6.81
N TRP A 42 -14.98 2.76 -7.13
CA TRP A 42 -15.20 2.34 -8.51
C TRP A 42 -16.46 1.49 -8.69
N THR A 43 -17.08 1.63 -9.85
CA THR A 43 -18.08 0.72 -10.39
C THR A 43 -17.51 -0.06 -11.57
N ASN A 44 -16.54 0.54 -12.28
CA ASN A 44 -15.80 -0.11 -13.35
C ASN A 44 -14.35 -0.30 -12.89
N MET A 45 -13.83 -1.53 -12.99
CA MET A 45 -12.47 -1.89 -12.55
C MET A 45 -11.37 -0.99 -13.18
N GLY A 46 -11.58 -0.48 -14.39
CA GLY A 46 -10.63 0.42 -15.05
C GLY A 46 -10.38 1.72 -14.30
N ASP A 47 -11.33 2.17 -13.46
CA ASP A 47 -11.28 3.42 -12.71
C ASP A 47 -10.77 3.23 -11.28
N ALA A 48 -10.51 1.97 -10.86
CA ALA A 48 -10.11 1.65 -9.49
C ALA A 48 -8.79 2.31 -9.07
N PHE A 49 -7.85 2.44 -10.01
CA PHE A 49 -6.52 2.97 -9.75
C PHE A 49 -6.25 4.26 -10.53
N SER A 50 -5.67 5.23 -9.86
CA SER A 50 -5.22 6.49 -10.46
C SER A 50 -3.96 7.01 -9.77
N VAL A 51 -3.40 8.09 -10.30
CA VAL A 51 -2.33 8.85 -9.63
C VAL A 51 -2.92 9.78 -8.58
N THR A 52 -2.13 10.11 -7.57
CA THR A 52 -2.57 11.01 -6.49
C THR A 52 -2.77 12.43 -6.99
N ASN A 53 -1.88 12.95 -7.86
CA ASN A 53 -1.97 14.31 -8.41
C ASN A 53 -2.23 14.29 -9.91
N LYS A 54 -3.16 15.15 -10.36
CA LYS A 54 -3.52 15.33 -11.77
C LYS A 54 -2.36 15.75 -12.67
N ALA A 55 -1.30 16.36 -12.11
CA ALA A 55 -0.09 16.69 -12.86
C ALA A 55 0.57 15.44 -13.50
N TYR A 56 0.34 14.26 -12.91
CA TYR A 56 0.85 12.98 -13.40
C TYR A 56 -0.22 12.13 -14.13
N SER A 57 -1.32 12.75 -14.58
CA SER A 57 -2.44 12.06 -15.26
C SER A 57 -2.07 11.33 -16.55
N GLY A 58 -0.88 11.55 -17.10
CA GLY A 58 -0.33 10.76 -18.20
C GLY A 58 0.09 9.35 -17.81
N LEU A 59 0.22 9.06 -16.51
CA LEU A 59 0.48 7.70 -16.00
C LEU A 59 -0.84 6.96 -15.82
N SER A 60 -0.91 5.72 -16.34
CA SER A 60 -2.04 4.85 -16.07
C SER A 60 -2.05 4.41 -14.60
N GLY A 61 -3.23 4.07 -14.04
CA GLY A 61 -3.34 3.58 -12.68
C GLY A 61 -2.50 2.33 -12.42
N ILE A 62 -2.38 1.43 -13.42
CA ILE A 62 -1.52 0.24 -13.32
C ILE A 62 -0.03 0.62 -13.27
N ALA A 63 0.40 1.61 -14.08
CA ALA A 63 1.77 2.08 -14.03
C ALA A 63 2.09 2.72 -12.66
N SER A 64 1.16 3.49 -12.10
CA SER A 64 1.26 4.05 -10.75
C SER A 64 1.37 2.95 -9.68
N LEU A 65 0.57 1.88 -9.79
CA LEU A 65 0.65 0.72 -8.89
C LEU A 65 2.05 0.08 -8.89
N VAL A 66 2.58 -0.21 -10.10
CA VAL A 66 3.91 -0.83 -10.24
C VAL A 66 5.01 0.10 -9.75
N LEU A 67 4.95 1.39 -10.06
CA LEU A 67 5.94 2.36 -9.58
C LEU A 67 5.89 2.52 -8.06
N THR A 68 4.70 2.56 -7.47
CA THR A 68 4.54 2.63 -6.01
C THR A 68 5.12 1.39 -5.34
N TRP A 69 4.81 0.19 -5.85
CA TRP A 69 5.41 -1.05 -5.39
C TRP A 69 6.93 -1.02 -5.49
N ALA A 70 7.48 -0.62 -6.64
CA ALA A 70 8.92 -0.60 -6.87
C ALA A 70 9.64 0.40 -5.94
N ALA A 71 9.08 1.60 -5.78
CA ALA A 71 9.65 2.62 -4.89
C ALA A 71 9.63 2.18 -3.43
N MET A 72 8.49 1.65 -2.94
CA MET A 72 8.39 1.12 -1.58
C MET A 72 9.36 -0.04 -1.37
N THR A 73 9.43 -0.97 -2.32
CA THR A 73 10.37 -2.10 -2.28
C THR A 73 11.80 -1.61 -2.19
N ALA A 74 12.19 -0.62 -3.00
CA ALA A 74 13.55 -0.08 -3.00
C ALA A 74 13.91 0.56 -1.65
N VAL A 75 13.05 1.41 -1.11
CA VAL A 75 13.27 2.09 0.18
C VAL A 75 13.36 1.09 1.32
N LEU A 76 12.44 0.12 1.38
CA LEU A 76 12.43 -0.90 2.42
C LEU A 76 13.62 -1.87 2.28
N ALA A 77 14.00 -2.24 1.06
CA ALA A 77 15.16 -3.10 0.80
C ALA A 77 16.47 -2.47 1.30
N VAL A 78 16.63 -1.14 1.17
CA VAL A 78 17.76 -0.43 1.78
C VAL A 78 17.74 -0.58 3.31
N GLY A 79 16.60 -0.40 3.95
CA GLY A 79 16.44 -0.60 5.39
C GLY A 79 16.80 -2.01 5.84
N ILE A 80 16.27 -3.03 5.17
CA ILE A 80 16.56 -4.46 5.43
C ILE A 80 18.04 -4.78 5.25
N LYS A 81 18.67 -4.20 4.23
CA LYS A 81 20.11 -4.35 4.02
C LYS A 81 20.93 -3.73 5.17
N CYS A 82 20.52 -2.57 5.67
CA CYS A 82 21.17 -1.92 6.82
C CYS A 82 21.05 -2.74 8.11
N LEU A 83 19.98 -3.53 8.25
CA LEU A 83 19.78 -4.46 9.37
C LEU A 83 20.54 -5.78 9.20
N GLY A 84 21.15 -6.03 8.01
CA GLY A 84 21.90 -7.26 7.72
C GLY A 84 21.01 -8.47 7.39
N ALA A 85 19.72 -8.28 7.16
CA ALA A 85 18.79 -9.34 6.81
C ALA A 85 18.80 -9.69 5.31
N ASN A 86 18.15 -10.80 4.93
CA ASN A 86 18.12 -11.27 3.55
C ASN A 86 17.14 -10.47 2.71
N VAL A 87 17.65 -9.53 1.92
CA VAL A 87 16.89 -8.65 1.05
C VAL A 87 16.04 -9.42 0.03
N GLY A 88 16.56 -10.50 -0.55
CA GLY A 88 15.83 -11.28 -1.56
C GLY A 88 14.58 -11.95 -1.00
N ARG A 89 14.68 -12.56 0.19
CA ARG A 89 13.53 -13.16 0.88
C ARG A 89 12.49 -12.09 1.24
N PHE A 90 12.94 -10.94 1.75
CA PHE A 90 12.07 -9.83 2.09
C PHE A 90 11.33 -9.30 0.87
N VAL A 91 12.03 -9.02 -0.23
CA VAL A 91 11.43 -8.49 -1.47
C VAL A 91 10.34 -9.43 -2.01
N LEU A 92 10.60 -10.74 -2.02
CA LEU A 92 9.61 -11.72 -2.45
C LEU A 92 8.36 -11.70 -1.55
N ALA A 93 8.55 -11.76 -0.23
CA ALA A 93 7.44 -11.76 0.71
C ALA A 93 6.67 -10.42 0.69
N PHE A 94 7.37 -9.30 0.65
CA PHE A 94 6.76 -7.98 0.52
C PHE A 94 5.93 -7.84 -0.75
N THR A 95 6.44 -8.33 -1.88
CA THR A 95 5.71 -8.32 -3.16
C THR A 95 4.38 -9.07 -3.05
N ILE A 96 4.40 -10.28 -2.48
CA ILE A 96 3.19 -11.09 -2.30
C ILE A 96 2.19 -10.35 -1.40
N VAL A 97 2.65 -9.87 -0.25
CA VAL A 97 1.80 -9.16 0.71
C VAL A 97 1.24 -7.87 0.11
N PHE A 98 2.07 -7.08 -0.58
CA PHE A 98 1.66 -5.84 -1.22
C PHE A 98 0.52 -6.05 -2.22
N PHE A 99 0.71 -6.95 -3.20
CA PHE A 99 -0.32 -7.16 -4.23
C PHE A 99 -1.59 -7.82 -3.68
N ILE A 100 -1.48 -8.72 -2.72
CA ILE A 100 -2.66 -9.29 -2.04
C ILE A 100 -3.41 -8.20 -1.28
N SER A 101 -2.71 -7.37 -0.52
CA SER A 101 -3.33 -6.28 0.25
C SER A 101 -4.02 -5.25 -0.65
N GLU A 102 -3.33 -4.82 -1.73
CA GLU A 102 -3.91 -3.89 -2.71
C GLU A 102 -5.12 -4.47 -3.42
N PHE A 103 -5.09 -5.76 -3.76
CA PHE A 103 -6.24 -6.43 -4.36
C PHE A 103 -7.46 -6.40 -3.45
N PHE A 104 -7.31 -6.75 -2.18
CA PHE A 104 -8.44 -6.73 -1.24
C PHE A 104 -8.86 -5.30 -0.88
N PHE A 105 -7.91 -4.36 -0.80
CA PHE A 105 -8.21 -2.95 -0.62
C PHE A 105 -9.05 -2.41 -1.79
N MET A 106 -8.66 -2.72 -3.02
CA MET A 106 -9.41 -2.38 -4.22
C MET A 106 -10.83 -2.97 -4.20
N LEU A 107 -10.99 -4.25 -3.80
CA LEU A 107 -12.33 -4.86 -3.69
C LEU A 107 -13.21 -4.11 -2.70
N GLY A 108 -12.66 -3.71 -1.54
CA GLY A 108 -13.39 -2.93 -0.55
C GLY A 108 -13.75 -1.51 -1.04
N ALA A 109 -12.99 -0.96 -1.98
CA ALA A 109 -13.28 0.33 -2.61
C ALA A 109 -14.39 0.27 -3.67
N ASN A 110 -14.99 -0.90 -3.95
CA ASN A 110 -16.15 -1.00 -4.83
C ASN A 110 -17.30 -0.11 -4.34
N ALA A 111 -17.97 0.60 -5.25
CA ALA A 111 -18.99 1.57 -4.88
C ALA A 111 -20.17 0.96 -4.11
N HIS A 112 -20.55 -0.29 -4.37
CA HIS A 112 -21.59 -0.99 -3.60
C HIS A 112 -21.19 -1.23 -2.14
N ILE A 113 -19.91 -1.27 -1.83
CA ILE A 113 -19.39 -1.44 -0.46
C ILE A 113 -19.13 -0.08 0.17
N ALA A 114 -18.39 0.78 -0.53
CA ALA A 114 -17.81 2.00 0.02
C ALA A 114 -18.73 3.23 -0.07
N ALA A 115 -19.54 3.37 -1.14
CA ALA A 115 -20.30 4.61 -1.36
C ALA A 115 -21.34 4.84 -0.26
N THR A 116 -21.39 6.08 0.23
CA THR A 116 -22.47 6.53 1.13
C THR A 116 -23.76 6.78 0.32
N PRO A 117 -24.94 6.82 0.97
CA PRO A 117 -26.20 7.08 0.28
C PRO A 117 -26.17 8.34 -0.60
N ASN A 118 -25.47 9.38 -0.16
CA ASN A 118 -25.34 10.64 -0.91
C ASN A 118 -24.45 10.52 -2.16
N GLN A 119 -23.65 9.47 -2.26
CA GLN A 119 -22.75 9.23 -3.38
C GLN A 119 -23.30 8.22 -4.40
N GLN A 120 -24.38 7.49 -4.07
CA GLN A 120 -24.96 6.45 -4.93
C GLN A 120 -25.31 6.99 -6.31
N ALA A 121 -25.95 8.16 -6.37
CA ALA A 121 -26.33 8.80 -7.63
C ALA A 121 -25.11 9.11 -8.52
N LYS A 122 -23.96 9.49 -7.93
CA LYS A 122 -22.71 9.75 -8.66
C LYS A 122 -22.18 8.51 -9.34
N PHE A 123 -22.36 7.35 -8.74
CA PHE A 123 -21.88 6.05 -9.24
C PHE A 123 -22.96 5.29 -10.04
N GLY A 124 -24.17 5.85 -10.20
CA GLY A 124 -25.26 5.22 -10.92
C GLY A 124 -25.81 3.95 -10.25
N ILE A 125 -25.65 3.83 -8.92
CA ILE A 125 -26.08 2.68 -8.12
C ILE A 125 -27.27 3.04 -7.24
N THR A 126 -28.12 2.05 -6.96
CA THR A 126 -29.36 2.22 -6.16
C THR A 126 -29.21 1.77 -4.72
N TRP A 127 -28.14 1.04 -4.41
CA TRP A 127 -27.86 0.56 -3.07
C TRP A 127 -26.36 0.48 -2.80
N SER A 128 -25.97 0.64 -1.54
CA SER A 128 -24.60 0.45 -1.06
C SER A 128 -24.62 0.16 0.44
N ILE A 129 -23.56 -0.44 0.94
CA ILE A 129 -23.37 -0.72 2.38
C ILE A 129 -23.02 0.57 3.13
N GLY A 130 -22.29 1.50 2.48
CA GLY A 130 -21.96 2.80 3.05
C GLY A 130 -20.78 2.81 4.01
N LEU A 131 -19.83 1.87 3.84
CA LEU A 131 -18.65 1.75 4.73
C LEU A 131 -17.56 2.81 4.47
N THR A 132 -17.77 3.70 3.52
CA THR A 132 -16.81 4.74 3.09
C THR A 132 -15.51 4.17 2.51
N THR A 133 -14.47 5.00 2.35
CA THR A 133 -13.15 4.56 1.84
C THR A 133 -12.43 3.60 2.80
N GLU A 134 -12.82 3.58 4.07
CA GLU A 134 -12.28 2.66 5.09
C GLU A 134 -12.68 1.20 4.84
N ALA A 135 -13.69 0.95 4.01
CA ALA A 135 -14.08 -0.40 3.60
C ALA A 135 -12.90 -1.22 3.05
N GLY A 136 -11.98 -0.58 2.33
CA GLY A 136 -10.76 -1.22 1.82
C GLY A 136 -9.93 -1.85 2.94
N PHE A 137 -9.73 -1.12 4.04
CA PHE A 137 -8.98 -1.63 5.20
C PHE A 137 -9.72 -2.78 5.89
N ILE A 138 -11.04 -2.67 6.03
CA ILE A 138 -11.86 -3.72 6.66
C ILE A 138 -11.80 -5.01 5.86
N VAL A 139 -11.97 -4.93 4.53
CA VAL A 139 -11.90 -6.09 3.64
C VAL A 139 -10.51 -6.70 3.65
N ALA A 140 -9.45 -5.89 3.57
CA ALA A 140 -8.07 -6.37 3.64
C ALA A 140 -7.75 -7.04 4.98
N LEU A 141 -8.25 -6.49 6.10
CA LEU A 141 -8.09 -7.07 7.43
C LEU A 141 -8.78 -8.44 7.53
N ILE A 142 -10.04 -8.53 7.10
CA ILE A 142 -10.80 -9.80 7.09
C ILE A 142 -10.08 -10.83 6.23
N ALA A 143 -9.62 -10.43 5.02
CA ALA A 143 -8.88 -11.31 4.14
C ALA A 143 -7.57 -11.79 4.78
N GLY A 144 -6.83 -10.91 5.46
CA GLY A 144 -5.61 -11.27 6.19
C GLY A 144 -5.87 -12.29 7.30
N ILE A 145 -6.95 -12.10 8.08
CA ILE A 145 -7.37 -13.04 9.11
C ILE A 145 -7.74 -14.39 8.49
N LEU A 146 -8.52 -14.40 7.40
CA LEU A 146 -8.92 -15.62 6.71
C LEU A 146 -7.70 -16.38 6.16
N ILE A 147 -6.78 -15.67 5.48
CA ILE A 147 -5.56 -16.26 4.94
C ILE A 147 -4.70 -16.85 6.06
N SER A 148 -4.55 -16.13 7.19
CA SER A 148 -3.77 -16.59 8.33
C SER A 148 -4.36 -17.86 8.99
N ASN A 149 -5.68 -18.00 9.00
CA ASN A 149 -6.34 -19.16 9.59
C ASN A 149 -6.47 -20.35 8.63
N LEU A 150 -6.74 -20.08 7.35
CA LEU A 150 -6.92 -21.15 6.33
C LEU A 150 -5.57 -21.69 5.81
N PHE A 151 -4.53 -20.82 5.78
CA PHE A 151 -3.21 -21.15 5.25
C PHE A 151 -2.11 -20.79 6.25
N PRO A 152 -2.09 -21.38 7.47
CA PRO A 152 -1.15 -20.98 8.52
C PRO A 152 0.31 -21.14 8.11
N ALA A 153 0.66 -22.18 7.36
CA ALA A 153 2.03 -22.40 6.88
C ALA A 153 2.51 -21.32 5.91
N LEU A 154 1.61 -20.77 5.07
CA LEU A 154 1.92 -19.63 4.20
C LEU A 154 2.10 -18.35 5.01
N ALA A 155 1.18 -18.10 5.94
CA ALA A 155 1.22 -16.92 6.80
C ALA A 155 2.50 -16.88 7.65
N GLU A 156 2.95 -18.02 8.20
CA GLU A 156 4.20 -18.13 8.94
C GLU A 156 5.41 -17.83 8.06
N LYS A 157 5.51 -18.46 6.88
CA LYS A 157 6.60 -18.21 5.92
C LYS A 157 6.70 -16.75 5.51
N LEU A 158 5.56 -16.09 5.25
CA LEU A 158 5.53 -14.66 4.89
C LEU A 158 5.97 -13.79 6.08
N ARG A 159 5.50 -14.10 7.28
CA ARG A 159 5.89 -13.41 8.51
C ARG A 159 7.40 -13.50 8.75
N ASP A 160 7.96 -14.71 8.68
CA ASP A 160 9.40 -14.94 8.90
C ASP A 160 10.26 -14.27 7.82
N ALA A 161 9.76 -14.21 6.58
CA ALA A 161 10.47 -13.54 5.50
C ALA A 161 10.42 -12.00 5.60
N CYS A 162 9.39 -11.44 6.25
CA CYS A 162 9.26 -10.00 6.51
C CYS A 162 9.96 -9.55 7.79
N ARG A 163 10.34 -10.48 8.69
CA ARG A 163 11.10 -10.15 9.89
C ARG A 163 12.58 -9.95 9.55
N PRO A 164 13.22 -8.90 10.07
CA PRO A 164 14.63 -8.60 9.80
C PRO A 164 15.62 -9.39 10.66
N GLU A 165 15.16 -10.32 11.52
CA GLU A 165 16.00 -11.16 12.38
C GLU A 165 16.80 -12.22 11.61
#